data_c4751efc11316499f26a3b97dc86ae2e
#
_entry.id   c4751efc11316499f26a3b97dc86ae2e
#
_cell.length_a   1.000
_cell.length_b   1.000
_cell.length_c   1.000
_cell.angle_alpha   90.00
_cell.angle_beta   90.00
_cell.angle_gamma   90.00
#
_symmetry.space_group_name_H-M   'P 1'
#
loop_
_entity.id
_entity.type
_entity.pdbx_description
1 polymer ?
#
loop_
_entity_poly.entity_id
_entity_poly.type
_entity_poly.pdbx_seq_one_letter_code
_entity_poly.pdbx_strand_id
1 'polypeptide(L)'
;GCKEKNLLQELDQYQANEVISLLQQHNIRADKIDNGKKGFSVTVAEPDFTAAVYWVKVYELPPRPRVEIAQMFPADALVSSPRAEKARLYSAIEQRLEQSLQTLPGIISARVHISYDIDAGESGRPSVPVHLSALAVYERGTPLGLQISDIKRFLKNSFANVEYDNISVVLSERREDEFRVSASRSSRQDISAGVLAVVVASVVTIGMVVWLFCCQGRGLLSRKSFWRKGERHD
;
A
#
# COMPACT_ATOMS: atom_id res chain seq x y z
N GLY A 1 8.61 12.19 -19.72
CA GLY A 1 7.58 12.27 -18.70
C GLY A 1 7.17 10.86 -18.34
N CYS A 2 7.21 10.50 -17.05
CA CYS A 2 6.67 9.23 -16.59
C CYS A 2 5.17 9.22 -16.92
N LYS A 3 4.71 8.17 -17.58
CA LYS A 3 3.31 8.01 -17.90
C LYS A 3 2.57 7.63 -16.62
N GLU A 4 1.70 8.47 -16.15
CA GLU A 4 0.86 8.19 -15.00
C GLU A 4 -0.33 7.32 -15.42
N LYS A 5 -0.74 6.43 -14.53
CA LYS A 5 -1.84 5.51 -14.76
C LYS A 5 -2.88 5.64 -13.64
N ASN A 6 -4.14 5.74 -14.02
CA ASN A 6 -5.23 5.77 -13.05
C ASN A 6 -5.31 4.42 -12.32
N LEU A 7 -5.19 4.46 -10.99
CA LEU A 7 -5.33 3.30 -10.13
C LEU A 7 -6.78 3.12 -9.68
N LEU A 8 -7.39 4.18 -9.15
CA LEU A 8 -8.76 4.21 -8.67
C LEU A 8 -9.43 5.51 -9.10
N GLN A 9 -10.76 5.48 -9.25
CA GLN A 9 -11.58 6.62 -9.67
C GLN A 9 -12.85 6.71 -8.83
N GLU A 10 -13.52 7.86 -8.90
CA GLU A 10 -14.81 8.10 -8.23
C GLU A 10 -14.73 7.93 -6.70
N LEU A 11 -13.61 8.28 -6.11
CA LEU A 11 -13.40 8.23 -4.68
C LEU A 11 -13.91 9.49 -4.01
N ASP A 12 -14.40 9.37 -2.78
CA ASP A 12 -14.52 10.53 -1.92
C ASP A 12 -13.15 11.00 -1.42
N GLN A 13 -13.11 12.16 -0.77
CA GLN A 13 -11.85 12.74 -0.30
C GLN A 13 -11.17 11.86 0.75
N TYR A 14 -11.95 11.24 1.64
CA TYR A 14 -11.44 10.38 2.69
C TYR A 14 -10.82 9.10 2.10
N GLN A 15 -11.53 8.43 1.21
CA GLN A 15 -11.08 7.24 0.50
C GLN A 15 -9.79 7.51 -0.28
N ALA A 16 -9.72 8.61 -1.02
CA ALA A 16 -8.53 8.97 -1.78
C ALA A 16 -7.31 9.19 -0.88
N ASN A 17 -7.50 9.87 0.26
CA ASN A 17 -6.43 10.12 1.21
C ASN A 17 -5.93 8.83 1.88
N GLU A 18 -6.82 7.88 2.22
CA GLU A 18 -6.43 6.58 2.78
C GLU A 18 -5.60 5.76 1.79
N VAL A 19 -6.04 5.70 0.54
CA VAL A 19 -5.30 5.00 -0.53
C VAL A 19 -3.90 5.61 -0.70
N ILE A 20 -3.79 6.93 -0.76
CA ILE A 20 -2.51 7.61 -0.91
C ILE A 20 -1.60 7.35 0.30
N SER A 21 -2.16 7.44 1.52
CA SER A 21 -1.41 7.17 2.75
C SER A 21 -0.82 5.75 2.75
N LEU A 22 -1.61 4.75 2.40
CA LEU A 22 -1.14 3.37 2.28
C LEU A 22 -0.01 3.24 1.26
N LEU A 23 -0.19 3.79 0.06
CA LEU A 23 0.80 3.70 -1.01
C LEU A 23 2.12 4.37 -0.62
N GLN A 24 2.06 5.53 0.04
CA GLN A 24 3.24 6.23 0.55
C GLN A 24 3.99 5.43 1.63
N GLN A 25 3.28 4.74 2.54
CA GLN A 25 3.89 3.84 3.52
C GLN A 25 4.68 2.71 2.86
N HIS A 26 4.28 2.31 1.67
CA HIS A 26 4.97 1.31 0.86
C HIS A 26 5.93 1.89 -0.19
N ASN A 27 6.33 3.17 -0.02
CA ASN A 27 7.25 3.89 -0.91
C ASN A 27 6.76 3.98 -2.37
N ILE A 28 5.45 3.96 -2.59
CA ILE A 28 4.82 4.17 -3.88
C ILE A 28 4.30 5.60 -3.93
N ARG A 29 4.80 6.37 -4.90
CA ARG A 29 4.30 7.72 -5.13
C ARG A 29 2.92 7.66 -5.77
N ALA A 30 1.97 8.34 -5.17
CA ALA A 30 0.60 8.46 -5.66
C ALA A 30 0.14 9.91 -5.60
N ASP A 31 -0.55 10.33 -6.64
CA ASP A 31 -1.06 11.69 -6.78
C ASP A 31 -2.60 11.67 -6.83
N LYS A 32 -3.22 12.69 -6.21
CA LYS A 32 -4.68 12.86 -6.17
C LYS A 32 -5.12 13.85 -7.22
N ILE A 33 -6.08 13.46 -8.05
CA ILE A 33 -6.67 14.31 -9.07
C ILE A 33 -8.12 14.59 -8.69
N ASP A 34 -8.50 15.86 -8.63
CA ASP A 34 -9.88 16.29 -8.42
C ASP A 34 -10.62 16.32 -9.77
N ASN A 35 -11.68 15.52 -9.89
CA ASN A 35 -12.53 15.46 -11.07
C ASN A 35 -13.87 16.20 -10.85
N GLY A 36 -13.93 17.07 -9.87
CA GLY A 36 -15.10 17.85 -9.52
C GLY A 36 -16.27 16.97 -9.07
N LYS A 37 -17.40 17.02 -9.78
CA LYS A 37 -18.61 16.24 -9.44
C LYS A 37 -18.41 14.71 -9.49
N LYS A 38 -17.36 14.22 -10.14
CA LYS A 38 -17.04 12.79 -10.24
C LYS A 38 -16.12 12.31 -9.11
N GLY A 39 -15.87 13.15 -8.10
CA GLY A 39 -15.00 12.80 -6.98
C GLY A 39 -13.51 12.84 -7.35
N PHE A 40 -12.72 12.08 -6.63
CA PHE A 40 -11.28 12.06 -6.76
C PHE A 40 -10.79 10.79 -7.48
N SER A 41 -9.67 10.93 -8.19
CA SER A 41 -8.92 9.79 -8.73
C SER A 41 -7.54 9.75 -8.11
N VAL A 42 -7.01 8.54 -7.96
CA VAL A 42 -5.63 8.31 -7.52
C VAL A 42 -4.83 7.74 -8.68
N THR A 43 -3.71 8.38 -9.00
CA THR A 43 -2.78 7.98 -10.06
C THR A 43 -1.44 7.56 -9.48
N VAL A 44 -0.77 6.65 -10.16
CA VAL A 44 0.58 6.19 -9.83
C VAL A 44 1.42 6.10 -11.11
N ALA A 45 2.73 6.10 -10.96
CA ALA A 45 3.62 5.88 -12.09
C ALA A 45 3.42 4.46 -12.66
N GLU A 46 3.51 4.31 -13.98
CA GLU A 46 3.28 3.03 -14.67
C GLU A 46 4.15 1.86 -14.13
N PRO A 47 5.43 2.06 -13.75
CA PRO A 47 6.23 1.00 -13.13
C PRO A 47 5.70 0.51 -11.78
N ASP A 48 5.06 1.39 -11.01
CA ASP A 48 4.58 1.11 -9.65
C ASP A 48 3.13 0.59 -9.65
N PHE A 49 2.46 0.60 -10.79
CA PHE A 49 1.03 0.29 -10.91
C PHE A 49 0.69 -1.10 -10.35
N THR A 50 1.49 -2.11 -10.68
CA THR A 50 1.22 -3.50 -10.23
C THR A 50 1.38 -3.63 -8.72
N ALA A 51 2.40 -2.97 -8.14
CA ALA A 51 2.60 -2.93 -6.70
C ALA A 51 1.46 -2.17 -5.98
N ALA A 52 1.03 -1.05 -6.56
CA ALA A 52 -0.08 -0.27 -6.02
C ALA A 52 -1.39 -1.08 -6.00
N VAL A 53 -1.71 -1.77 -7.09
CA VAL A 53 -2.89 -2.68 -7.14
C VAL A 53 -2.81 -3.76 -6.09
N TYR A 54 -1.64 -4.35 -5.89
CA TYR A 54 -1.43 -5.37 -4.86
C TYR A 54 -1.74 -4.85 -3.46
N TRP A 55 -1.17 -3.71 -3.07
CA TRP A 55 -1.37 -3.15 -1.74
C TRP A 55 -2.81 -2.70 -1.49
N VAL A 56 -3.43 -2.06 -2.47
CA VAL A 56 -4.85 -1.67 -2.42
C VAL A 56 -5.74 -2.89 -2.20
N LYS A 57 -5.45 -4.00 -2.89
CA LYS A 57 -6.18 -5.25 -2.72
C LYS A 57 -5.95 -5.88 -1.34
N VAL A 58 -4.71 -5.92 -0.86
CA VAL A 58 -4.35 -6.51 0.44
C VAL A 58 -5.07 -5.83 1.59
N TYR A 59 -5.13 -4.50 1.56
CA TYR A 59 -5.79 -3.70 2.60
C TYR A 59 -7.27 -3.42 2.30
N GLU A 60 -7.82 -4.07 1.28
CA GLU A 60 -9.23 -3.93 0.88
C GLU A 60 -9.67 -2.46 0.68
N LEU A 61 -8.79 -1.62 0.12
CA LEU A 61 -9.09 -0.22 -0.17
C LEU A 61 -9.75 -0.05 -1.54
N PRO A 62 -10.58 0.97 -1.77
CA PRO A 62 -11.03 1.94 -0.75
C PRO A 62 -11.93 1.28 0.29
N PRO A 63 -11.97 1.81 1.52
CA PRO A 63 -12.83 1.26 2.56
C PRO A 63 -14.28 1.31 2.08
N ARG A 64 -15.01 0.24 2.35
CA ARG A 64 -16.45 0.21 2.06
C ARG A 64 -17.14 1.31 2.86
N PRO A 65 -18.15 1.97 2.29
CA PRO A 65 -18.95 2.92 3.05
C PRO A 65 -19.44 2.28 4.36
N ARG A 66 -19.45 3.07 5.45
CA ARG A 66 -19.94 2.58 6.73
C ARG A 66 -21.40 2.12 6.59
N VAL A 67 -21.67 0.89 6.98
CA VAL A 67 -23.01 0.35 6.92
C VAL A 67 -23.87 0.99 8.02
N GLU A 68 -24.82 1.79 7.61
CA GLU A 68 -25.88 2.31 8.48
C GLU A 68 -27.06 1.34 8.44
N ILE A 69 -27.30 0.66 9.55
CA ILE A 69 -28.38 -0.35 9.63
C ILE A 69 -29.72 0.25 9.23
N ALA A 70 -29.98 1.52 9.61
CA ALA A 70 -31.21 2.22 9.25
C ALA A 70 -31.39 2.39 7.73
N GLN A 71 -30.31 2.48 6.95
CA GLN A 71 -30.40 2.60 5.50
C GLN A 71 -30.75 1.28 4.80
N MET A 72 -30.58 0.16 5.49
CA MET A 72 -30.98 -1.16 4.99
C MET A 72 -32.49 -1.41 5.04
N PHE A 73 -33.20 -0.54 5.78
CA PHE A 73 -34.66 -0.63 5.99
C PHE A 73 -35.33 0.72 5.66
N PRO A 74 -35.37 1.14 4.37
CA PRO A 74 -36.06 2.35 4.00
C PRO A 74 -37.56 2.24 4.33
N ALA A 75 -38.14 3.33 4.85
CA ALA A 75 -39.50 3.37 5.31
C ALA A 75 -40.56 3.07 4.22
N ASP A 76 -40.16 3.20 2.97
CA ASP A 76 -41.00 3.02 1.78
C ASP A 76 -40.75 1.68 1.03
N ALA A 77 -40.02 0.76 1.65
CA ALA A 77 -39.86 -0.58 1.11
C ALA A 77 -41.19 -1.34 1.12
N LEU A 78 -41.87 -1.38 -0.03
CA LEU A 78 -43.09 -2.12 -0.24
C LEU A 78 -42.86 -3.62 0.00
N VAL A 79 -43.45 -4.13 1.10
CA VAL A 79 -43.62 -5.57 1.42
C VAL A 79 -42.33 -6.40 1.30
N SER A 80 -41.47 -6.29 2.31
CA SER A 80 -40.48 -7.33 2.56
C SER A 80 -41.05 -8.41 3.49
N SER A 81 -40.73 -9.68 3.24
CA SER A 81 -41.13 -10.72 4.19
C SER A 81 -40.30 -10.57 5.49
N PRO A 82 -40.86 -10.87 6.68
CA PRO A 82 -40.12 -10.80 7.94
C PRO A 82 -38.79 -11.57 7.93
N ARG A 83 -38.70 -12.66 7.17
CA ARG A 83 -37.47 -13.44 6.96
C ARG A 83 -36.42 -12.65 6.20
N ALA A 84 -36.82 -11.94 5.14
CA ALA A 84 -35.91 -11.11 4.36
C ALA A 84 -35.37 -9.93 5.16
N GLU A 85 -36.20 -9.29 5.97
CA GLU A 85 -35.80 -8.21 6.88
C GLU A 85 -34.79 -8.70 7.92
N LYS A 86 -35.08 -9.85 8.54
CA LYS A 86 -34.17 -10.48 9.51
C LYS A 86 -32.80 -10.80 8.88
N ALA A 87 -32.80 -11.40 7.68
CA ALA A 87 -31.56 -11.70 6.95
C ALA A 87 -30.74 -10.43 6.63
N ARG A 88 -31.40 -9.35 6.19
CA ARG A 88 -30.76 -8.05 5.93
C ARG A 88 -30.18 -7.45 7.21
N LEU A 89 -30.93 -7.52 8.33
CA LEU A 89 -30.48 -7.03 9.61
C LEU A 89 -29.20 -7.75 10.06
N TYR A 90 -29.18 -9.06 10.01
CA TYR A 90 -27.99 -9.84 10.38
C TYR A 90 -26.81 -9.53 9.46
N SER A 91 -27.03 -9.42 8.16
CA SER A 91 -25.98 -9.05 7.21
C SER A 91 -25.41 -7.65 7.50
N ALA A 92 -26.26 -6.68 7.86
CA ALA A 92 -25.81 -5.35 8.24
C ALA A 92 -25.00 -5.37 9.55
N ILE A 93 -25.41 -6.20 10.51
CA ILE A 93 -24.69 -6.37 11.77
C ILE A 93 -23.33 -7.03 11.52
N GLU A 94 -23.27 -8.10 10.73
CA GLU A 94 -22.01 -8.74 10.33
C GLU A 94 -21.02 -7.73 9.74
N GLN A 95 -21.45 -6.95 8.74
CA GLN A 95 -20.62 -5.93 8.12
C GLN A 95 -20.13 -4.86 9.11
N ARG A 96 -20.99 -4.45 10.04
CA ARG A 96 -20.62 -3.47 11.07
C ARG A 96 -19.60 -4.04 12.05
N LEU A 97 -19.74 -5.31 12.45
CA LEU A 97 -18.78 -5.99 13.30
C LEU A 97 -17.42 -6.16 12.58
N GLU A 98 -17.45 -6.53 11.31
CA GLU A 98 -16.25 -6.58 10.46
C GLU A 98 -15.49 -5.26 10.45
N GLN A 99 -16.20 -4.16 10.17
CA GLN A 99 -15.62 -2.82 10.17
C GLN A 99 -15.03 -2.43 11.52
N SER A 100 -15.72 -2.80 12.62
CA SER A 100 -15.23 -2.54 13.97
C SER A 100 -13.98 -3.34 14.30
N LEU A 101 -13.92 -4.60 13.90
CA LEU A 101 -12.72 -5.44 14.09
C LEU A 101 -11.52 -4.95 13.29
N GLN A 102 -11.74 -4.38 12.11
CA GLN A 102 -10.68 -3.78 11.28
C GLN A 102 -10.05 -2.53 11.91
N THR A 103 -10.70 -1.92 12.92
CA THR A 103 -10.08 -0.81 13.67
C THR A 103 -9.07 -1.27 14.72
N LEU A 104 -8.98 -2.57 15.01
CA LEU A 104 -8.00 -3.10 15.95
C LEU A 104 -6.59 -3.05 15.34
N PRO A 105 -5.58 -2.64 16.11
CA PRO A 105 -4.20 -2.56 15.63
C PRO A 105 -3.71 -3.90 15.06
N GLY A 106 -3.15 -3.86 13.87
CA GLY A 106 -2.59 -5.04 13.22
C GLY A 106 -3.61 -5.96 12.52
N ILE A 107 -4.90 -5.69 12.58
CA ILE A 107 -5.92 -6.40 11.79
C ILE A 107 -6.02 -5.74 10.42
N ILE A 108 -5.74 -6.50 9.37
CA ILE A 108 -5.79 -6.05 7.98
C ILE A 108 -7.21 -6.20 7.43
N SER A 109 -7.82 -7.38 7.67
CA SER A 109 -9.20 -7.65 7.26
C SER A 109 -9.88 -8.56 8.27
N ALA A 110 -11.21 -8.45 8.36
CA ALA A 110 -12.02 -9.28 9.22
C ALA A 110 -13.30 -9.69 8.50
N ARG A 111 -13.77 -10.91 8.80
CA ARG A 111 -15.07 -11.43 8.39
C ARG A 111 -15.77 -11.97 9.61
N VAL A 112 -17.05 -11.64 9.75
CA VAL A 112 -17.88 -12.11 10.85
C VAL A 112 -19.11 -12.79 10.28
N HIS A 113 -19.39 -13.98 10.78
CA HIS A 113 -20.57 -14.75 10.41
C HIS A 113 -21.37 -15.06 11.65
N ILE A 114 -22.68 -14.84 11.55
CA ILE A 114 -23.65 -15.10 12.61
C ILE A 114 -24.54 -16.26 12.16
N SER A 115 -24.54 -17.35 12.93
CA SER A 115 -25.57 -18.38 12.73
C SER A 115 -26.86 -17.90 13.39
N TYR A 116 -27.89 -17.75 12.61
CA TYR A 116 -29.22 -17.35 13.12
C TYR A 116 -30.29 -18.29 12.60
N ASP A 117 -31.26 -18.56 13.46
CA ASP A 117 -32.44 -19.30 13.07
C ASP A 117 -33.45 -18.34 12.43
N ILE A 118 -33.62 -18.47 11.10
CA ILE A 118 -34.57 -17.65 10.34
C ILE A 118 -36.00 -17.90 10.82
N ASP A 119 -36.30 -19.11 11.27
CA ASP A 119 -37.62 -19.57 11.67
C ASP A 119 -37.90 -19.42 13.19
N ALA A 120 -36.92 -18.89 13.94
CA ALA A 120 -37.09 -18.65 15.37
C ALA A 120 -38.28 -17.73 15.63
N GLY A 121 -39.25 -18.24 16.40
CA GLY A 121 -40.47 -17.51 16.79
C GLY A 121 -41.72 -17.87 15.98
N GLU A 122 -41.62 -18.65 14.88
CA GLU A 122 -42.81 -18.99 14.06
C GLU A 122 -43.57 -20.24 14.49
N SER A 123 -43.15 -21.01 15.48
CA SER A 123 -43.85 -22.28 15.79
C SER A 123 -43.69 -22.79 17.20
N GLY A 124 -43.42 -21.93 18.19
CA GLY A 124 -43.19 -22.40 19.57
C GLY A 124 -41.93 -23.28 19.70
N ARG A 125 -41.05 -23.28 18.70
CA ARG A 125 -39.76 -23.95 18.77
C ARG A 125 -38.84 -23.26 19.76
N PRO A 126 -38.08 -24.03 20.57
CA PRO A 126 -37.04 -23.44 21.38
C PRO A 126 -36.05 -22.70 20.47
N SER A 127 -35.66 -21.52 20.88
CA SER A 127 -34.66 -20.68 20.17
C SER A 127 -33.34 -21.44 20.13
N VAL A 128 -32.76 -21.61 18.94
CA VAL A 128 -31.40 -22.18 18.76
C VAL A 128 -30.37 -21.14 19.23
N PRO A 129 -29.36 -21.53 20.01
CA PRO A 129 -28.30 -20.59 20.42
C PRO A 129 -27.62 -19.95 19.21
N VAL A 130 -27.36 -18.65 19.31
CA VAL A 130 -26.61 -17.91 18.29
C VAL A 130 -25.14 -18.24 18.45
N HIS A 131 -24.51 -18.61 17.34
CA HIS A 131 -23.06 -18.77 17.23
C HIS A 131 -22.47 -17.64 16.41
N LEU A 132 -21.30 -17.16 16.83
CA LEU A 132 -20.51 -16.15 16.12
C LEU A 132 -19.18 -16.78 15.71
N SER A 133 -18.79 -16.56 14.47
CA SER A 133 -17.44 -16.89 14.00
C SER A 133 -16.79 -15.67 13.38
N ALA A 134 -15.58 -15.36 13.81
CA ALA A 134 -14.75 -14.32 13.24
C ALA A 134 -13.48 -14.92 12.62
N LEU A 135 -13.22 -14.56 11.38
CA LEU A 135 -11.95 -14.78 10.69
C LEU A 135 -11.27 -13.43 10.54
N ALA A 136 -10.06 -13.28 11.09
CA ALA A 136 -9.30 -12.06 10.93
C ALA A 136 -7.91 -12.36 10.36
N VAL A 137 -7.49 -11.55 9.39
CA VAL A 137 -6.14 -11.57 8.84
C VAL A 137 -5.36 -10.46 9.51
N TYR A 138 -4.20 -10.81 10.07
CA TYR A 138 -3.37 -9.88 10.81
C TYR A 138 -2.00 -9.70 10.18
N GLU A 139 -1.36 -8.57 10.48
CA GLU A 139 -0.04 -8.23 10.02
C GLU A 139 1.03 -8.99 10.83
N ARG A 140 2.09 -9.42 10.15
CA ARG A 140 3.23 -10.10 10.81
C ARG A 140 3.82 -9.26 11.95
N GLY A 141 4.14 -9.91 13.06
CA GLY A 141 4.70 -9.25 14.25
C GLY A 141 3.66 -8.68 15.21
N THR A 142 2.37 -8.83 14.90
CA THR A 142 1.30 -8.41 15.80
C THR A 142 1.19 -9.39 16.97
N PRO A 143 1.14 -8.94 18.25
CA PRO A 143 1.00 -9.80 19.41
C PRO A 143 -0.40 -10.43 19.46
N LEU A 144 -0.50 -11.73 19.21
CA LEU A 144 -1.76 -12.45 19.02
C LEU A 144 -2.54 -12.76 20.29
N GLY A 145 -1.87 -12.98 21.40
CA GLY A 145 -2.50 -13.53 22.60
C GLY A 145 -3.59 -12.65 23.19
N LEU A 146 -3.42 -11.34 23.13
CA LEU A 146 -4.40 -10.35 23.59
C LEU A 146 -5.55 -10.21 22.58
N GLN A 147 -5.28 -10.31 21.29
CA GLN A 147 -6.25 -10.07 20.25
C GLN A 147 -7.40 -11.09 20.20
N ILE A 148 -7.10 -12.40 20.39
CA ILE A 148 -8.17 -13.42 20.43
C ILE A 148 -9.15 -13.13 21.55
N SER A 149 -8.64 -12.84 22.75
CA SER A 149 -9.48 -12.53 23.91
C SER A 149 -10.27 -11.25 23.72
N ASP A 150 -9.67 -10.23 23.12
CA ASP A 150 -10.33 -8.94 22.87
C ASP A 150 -11.41 -9.09 21.80
N ILE A 151 -11.15 -9.81 20.73
CA ILE A 151 -12.15 -10.11 19.70
C ILE A 151 -13.33 -10.89 20.29
N LYS A 152 -13.05 -11.96 21.06
CA LYS A 152 -14.10 -12.72 21.71
C LYS A 152 -14.93 -11.88 22.67
N ARG A 153 -14.30 -11.05 23.49
CA ARG A 153 -14.97 -10.15 24.44
C ARG A 153 -15.81 -9.11 23.71
N PHE A 154 -15.30 -8.53 22.63
CA PHE A 154 -16.02 -7.59 21.79
C PHE A 154 -17.29 -8.25 21.20
N LEU A 155 -17.16 -9.43 20.60
CA LEU A 155 -18.28 -10.15 20.00
C LEU A 155 -19.31 -10.57 21.06
N LYS A 156 -18.86 -11.06 22.23
CA LYS A 156 -19.75 -11.41 23.35
C LYS A 156 -20.60 -10.22 23.79
N ASN A 157 -19.98 -9.05 23.90
CA ASN A 157 -20.65 -7.85 24.36
C ASN A 157 -21.49 -7.14 23.27
N SER A 158 -21.31 -7.53 22.01
CA SER A 158 -22.06 -6.99 20.87
C SER A 158 -23.43 -7.65 20.69
N PHE A 159 -23.63 -8.81 21.30
CA PHE A 159 -24.87 -9.59 21.20
C PHE A 159 -25.43 -9.97 22.56
N ALA A 160 -26.73 -9.76 22.74
CA ALA A 160 -27.46 -10.37 23.86
C ALA A 160 -27.58 -11.89 23.58
N ASN A 161 -27.52 -12.69 24.64
CA ASN A 161 -27.76 -14.15 24.61
C ASN A 161 -26.75 -14.99 23.77
N VAL A 162 -25.53 -14.50 23.57
CA VAL A 162 -24.43 -15.30 23.02
C VAL A 162 -23.51 -15.75 24.15
N GLU A 163 -23.33 -17.05 24.29
CA GLU A 163 -22.38 -17.59 25.25
C GLU A 163 -20.94 -17.53 24.71
N TYR A 164 -19.97 -17.39 25.60
CA TYR A 164 -18.55 -17.25 25.21
C TYR A 164 -18.04 -18.47 24.43
N ASP A 165 -18.56 -19.66 24.74
CA ASP A 165 -18.22 -20.91 24.07
C ASP A 165 -18.78 -21.02 22.64
N ASN A 166 -19.80 -20.22 22.36
CA ASN A 166 -20.41 -20.12 21.03
C ASN A 166 -19.70 -19.09 20.14
N ILE A 167 -18.54 -18.58 20.56
CA ILE A 167 -17.74 -17.63 19.77
C ILE A 167 -16.45 -18.30 19.33
N SER A 168 -16.31 -18.47 18.03
CA SER A 168 -15.10 -18.97 17.38
C SER A 168 -14.31 -17.82 16.77
N VAL A 169 -13.00 -17.77 17.02
CA VAL A 169 -12.09 -16.79 16.39
C VAL A 169 -10.95 -17.54 15.73
N VAL A 170 -10.77 -17.30 14.45
CA VAL A 170 -9.67 -17.83 13.64
C VAL A 170 -8.81 -16.65 13.19
N LEU A 171 -7.54 -16.70 13.56
CA LEU A 171 -6.56 -15.71 13.13
C LEU A 171 -5.65 -16.33 12.06
N SER A 172 -5.44 -15.60 10.97
CA SER A 172 -4.53 -15.97 9.88
C SER A 172 -3.48 -14.90 9.71
N GLU A 173 -2.22 -15.27 9.78
CA GLU A 173 -1.13 -14.35 9.44
C GLU A 173 -1.14 -14.08 7.94
N ARG A 174 -0.98 -12.81 7.55
CA ARG A 174 -0.79 -12.46 6.16
C ARG A 174 0.48 -13.12 5.63
N ARG A 175 0.34 -14.00 4.65
CA ARG A 175 1.47 -14.46 3.87
C ARG A 175 1.95 -13.30 3.02
N GLU A 176 3.21 -12.93 3.19
CA GLU A 176 3.93 -12.22 2.15
C GLU A 176 4.10 -13.23 1.01
N ASP A 177 3.09 -13.37 0.17
CA ASP A 177 3.34 -13.89 -1.16
C ASP A 177 4.48 -13.03 -1.69
N GLU A 178 5.60 -13.65 -2.05
CA GLU A 178 6.80 -12.98 -2.52
C GLU A 178 6.48 -12.18 -3.78
N PHE A 179 5.72 -11.11 -3.61
CA PHE A 179 5.66 -10.07 -4.58
C PHE A 179 7.00 -9.32 -4.45
N ARG A 180 8.07 -10.01 -4.87
CA ARG A 180 9.27 -9.32 -5.32
C ARG A 180 8.83 -8.50 -6.52
N VAL A 181 8.26 -7.34 -6.23
CA VAL A 181 8.30 -6.25 -7.19
C VAL A 181 9.77 -6.17 -7.54
N SER A 182 10.10 -6.58 -8.75
CA SER A 182 11.37 -6.26 -9.33
C SER A 182 11.41 -4.75 -9.27
N ALA A 183 11.94 -4.22 -8.15
CA ALA A 183 12.22 -2.81 -8.01
C ALA A 183 13.04 -2.50 -9.24
N SER A 184 12.42 -1.79 -10.18
CA SER A 184 12.99 -1.52 -11.46
C SER A 184 14.32 -0.83 -11.17
N ARG A 185 15.39 -1.51 -11.49
CA ARG A 185 16.78 -1.04 -11.43
C ARG A 185 17.03 0.14 -12.35
N SER A 186 16.02 0.92 -12.67
CA SER A 186 16.07 1.99 -13.66
C SER A 186 16.69 3.29 -13.16
N SER A 187 16.95 3.46 -11.85
CA SER A 187 17.43 4.75 -11.34
C SER A 187 18.92 4.80 -11.00
N ARG A 188 19.65 3.69 -11.10
CA ARG A 188 21.08 3.66 -10.74
C ARG A 188 22.05 3.71 -11.91
N GLN A 189 21.53 3.60 -13.13
CA GLN A 189 22.42 3.52 -14.31
C GLN A 189 22.77 4.88 -14.91
N ASP A 190 21.96 5.90 -14.71
CA ASP A 190 22.24 7.21 -15.33
C ASP A 190 23.26 8.04 -14.55
N ILE A 191 23.39 7.83 -13.23
CA ILE A 191 24.38 8.56 -12.42
C ILE A 191 25.79 8.02 -12.66
N SER A 192 25.92 6.72 -12.91
CA SER A 192 27.23 6.11 -13.16
C SER A 192 27.81 6.48 -14.53
N ALA A 193 26.99 6.59 -15.57
CA ALA A 193 27.42 6.98 -16.91
C ALA A 193 27.89 8.44 -16.96
N GLY A 194 27.18 9.32 -16.30
CA GLY A 194 27.56 10.73 -16.19
C GLY A 194 28.84 10.96 -15.41
N VAL A 195 29.01 10.27 -14.28
CA VAL A 195 30.22 10.35 -13.46
C VAL A 195 31.42 9.77 -14.22
N LEU A 196 31.24 8.66 -14.94
CA LEU A 196 32.31 8.04 -15.74
C LEU A 196 32.75 8.95 -16.90
N ALA A 197 31.80 9.62 -17.55
CA ALA A 197 32.10 10.59 -18.61
C ALA A 197 32.93 11.80 -18.10
N VAL A 198 32.56 12.33 -16.91
CA VAL A 198 33.29 13.44 -16.29
C VAL A 198 34.72 13.02 -15.87
N VAL A 199 34.89 11.81 -15.34
CA VAL A 199 36.19 11.29 -14.93
C VAL A 199 37.08 11.07 -16.16
N VAL A 200 36.55 10.49 -17.26
CA VAL A 200 37.31 10.31 -18.51
C VAL A 200 37.70 11.64 -19.13
N ALA A 201 36.80 12.61 -19.15
CA ALA A 201 37.09 13.97 -19.65
C ALA A 201 38.19 14.66 -18.84
N SER A 202 38.18 14.53 -17.49
CA SER A 202 39.21 15.11 -16.63
C SER A 202 40.60 14.46 -16.82
N VAL A 203 40.67 13.14 -17.01
CA VAL A 203 41.92 12.44 -17.26
C VAL A 203 42.51 12.84 -18.64
N VAL A 204 41.68 12.99 -19.67
CA VAL A 204 42.12 13.43 -21.01
C VAL A 204 42.64 14.87 -20.97
N THR A 205 41.97 15.77 -20.24
CA THR A 205 42.43 17.17 -20.11
C THR A 205 43.74 17.28 -19.36
N ILE A 206 43.93 16.53 -18.27
CA ILE A 206 45.19 16.49 -17.50
C ILE A 206 46.30 15.91 -18.38
N GLY A 207 46.06 14.83 -19.10
CA GLY A 207 47.04 14.23 -20.04
C GLY A 207 47.47 15.20 -21.14
N MET A 208 46.54 15.97 -21.70
CA MET A 208 46.80 16.98 -22.70
C MET A 208 47.66 18.13 -22.19
N VAL A 209 47.39 18.60 -20.97
CA VAL A 209 48.18 19.66 -20.31
C VAL A 209 49.62 19.17 -20.04
N VAL A 210 49.78 17.96 -19.52
CA VAL A 210 51.11 17.38 -19.27
C VAL A 210 51.88 17.21 -20.58
N TRP A 211 51.23 16.76 -21.66
CA TRP A 211 51.84 16.61 -22.96
C TRP A 211 52.31 17.95 -23.54
N LEU A 212 51.51 19.01 -23.43
CA LEU A 212 51.86 20.36 -23.85
C LEU A 212 53.07 20.90 -23.06
N PHE A 213 53.11 20.68 -21.74
CA PHE A 213 54.25 21.08 -20.89
C PHE A 213 55.54 20.32 -21.28
N CYS A 214 55.43 19.03 -21.56
CA CYS A 214 56.58 18.23 -22.01
C CYS A 214 57.10 18.67 -23.40
N CYS A 215 56.18 19.03 -24.29
CA CYS A 215 56.56 19.54 -25.63
C CYS A 215 57.21 20.93 -25.56
N GLN A 216 56.72 21.84 -24.69
CA GLN A 216 57.36 23.16 -24.46
C GLN A 216 58.71 23.05 -23.77
N GLY A 217 58.86 22.10 -22.81
CA GLY A 217 60.12 21.87 -22.09
C GLY A 217 61.24 21.38 -23.03
N ARG A 218 60.92 20.64 -24.08
CA ARG A 218 61.91 20.18 -25.11
C ARG A 218 62.37 21.31 -26.04
N GLY A 219 61.57 22.36 -26.25
CA GLY A 219 61.96 23.52 -27.08
C GLY A 219 62.96 24.44 -26.42
N LEU A 220 63.00 24.49 -25.07
CA LEU A 220 63.94 25.36 -24.33
C LEU A 220 65.33 24.77 -24.15
N LEU A 221 65.53 23.48 -24.24
CA LEU A 221 66.82 22.83 -24.12
C LEU A 221 67.62 22.85 -25.44
N SER A 222 66.92 22.96 -26.59
CA SER A 222 67.60 23.06 -27.93
C SER A 222 68.14 24.46 -28.17
N ARG A 223 67.74 25.50 -27.45
CA ARG A 223 68.24 26.88 -27.73
C ARG A 223 69.50 27.27 -26.94
N LYS A 224 69.95 26.46 -26.00
CA LYS A 224 71.13 26.74 -25.17
C LYS A 224 72.46 26.18 -25.76
N SER A 225 72.37 25.34 -26.78
CA SER A 225 73.60 24.74 -27.40
C SER A 225 74.17 25.54 -28.57
N PHE A 226 73.49 26.58 -29.04
CA PHE A 226 73.95 27.33 -30.23
C PHE A 226 74.88 28.52 -29.90
N TRP A 227 74.99 28.96 -28.63
CA TRP A 227 75.80 30.15 -28.24
C TRP A 227 77.19 29.82 -27.69
N ARG A 228 77.73 28.62 -27.76
CA ARG A 228 79.05 28.25 -27.19
C ARG A 228 80.09 27.84 -28.22
N LYS A 229 79.93 28.26 -29.49
CA LYS A 229 80.91 27.93 -30.52
C LYS A 229 81.34 29.15 -31.36
N GLY A 230 81.86 30.13 -30.67
CA GLY A 230 82.28 31.36 -31.32
C GLY A 230 83.26 32.18 -30.51
N GLU A 231 84.27 31.55 -29.83
CA GLU A 231 85.36 32.30 -29.24
C GLU A 231 86.58 31.35 -29.15
N ARG A 232 87.28 31.21 -30.28
CA ARG A 232 88.70 30.86 -30.31
C ARG A 232 89.18 31.06 -31.74
N HIS A 233 89.74 32.21 -31.98
CA HIS A 233 90.95 32.41 -32.76
C HIS A 233 91.33 33.87 -32.79
N ASP A 234 92.60 34.05 -32.35
CA ASP A 234 93.58 35.10 -32.32
C ASP A 234 93.69 35.90 -31.06
#